data_b15a78c607785c1ae7fa470420aaee35
#
_entry.id   b15a78c607785c1ae7fa470420aaee35
#
_cell.length_a   1.000
_cell.length_b   1.000
_cell.length_c   1.000
_cell.angle_alpha   90.00
_cell.angle_beta   90.00
_cell.angle_gamma   90.00
#
_symmetry.space_group_name_H-M   'P 1'
#
loop_
_entity.id
_entity.type
_entity.pdbx_description
1 polymer ?
#
loop_
_entity_poly.entity_id
_entity_poly.type
_entity_poly.pdbx_seq_one_letter_code
_entity_poly.pdbx_strand_id
1 'polypeptide(L)' 'PYYKKLIDKIESQSEKSAGDLKKLGTAYQYLAVHYIQNDKVADAKQWAAKLLEVRPDDETAKQIMNLK' A
#
# COMPACT_ATOMS: atom_id res chain seq x y z
N PRO A 1 -5.91 12.50 5.33
CA PRO A 1 -4.53 12.05 5.54
C PRO A 1 -3.66 12.25 4.30
N TYR A 2 -2.42 12.58 4.53
CA TYR A 2 -1.47 12.91 3.47
C TYR A 2 -1.31 11.77 2.43
N TYR A 3 -1.15 10.54 2.94
CA TYR A 3 -0.87 9.41 2.04
C TYR A 3 -2.06 9.06 1.15
N LYS A 4 -3.27 9.19 1.65
CA LYS A 4 -4.45 8.95 0.84
C LYS A 4 -4.58 9.97 -0.28
N LYS A 5 -4.28 11.24 -0.02
CA LYS A 5 -4.27 12.27 -1.05
C LYS A 5 -3.19 12.00 -2.09
N LEU A 6 -2.01 11.56 -1.65
CA LEU A 6 -0.92 11.22 -2.56
C LEU A 6 -1.30 10.05 -3.48
N ILE A 7 -1.92 9.02 -2.92
CA ILE A 7 -2.36 7.87 -3.69
C ILE A 7 -3.40 8.28 -4.73
N ASP A 8 -4.41 9.06 -4.33
CA ASP A 8 -5.44 9.52 -5.25
C ASP A 8 -4.84 10.33 -6.39
N LYS A 9 -3.89 11.20 -6.09
CA LYS A 9 -3.23 12.01 -7.10
C LYS A 9 -2.47 11.16 -8.11
N ILE A 10 -1.75 10.15 -7.64
CA ILE A 10 -0.96 9.30 -8.52
C ILE A 10 -1.86 8.36 -9.31
N GLU A 11 -2.87 7.78 -8.67
CA GLU A 11 -3.79 6.84 -9.35
C GLU A 11 -4.61 7.53 -10.43
N SER A 12 -4.84 8.83 -10.31
CA SER A 12 -5.59 9.58 -11.33
C SER A 12 -4.78 9.86 -12.59
N GLN A 13 -3.48 9.63 -12.56
CA GLN A 13 -2.62 9.83 -13.72
C GLN A 13 -2.75 8.65 -14.69
N SER A 14 -2.82 8.98 -15.99
CA SER A 14 -2.95 7.96 -17.03
C SER A 14 -1.66 7.17 -17.24
N GLU A 15 -0.52 7.79 -16.95
CA GLU A 15 0.79 7.13 -17.06
C GLU A 15 1.52 7.26 -15.74
N LYS A 16 2.06 6.13 -15.27
CA LYS A 16 2.82 6.10 -14.03
C LYS A 16 4.26 5.75 -14.32
N SER A 17 5.18 6.60 -13.90
CA SER A 17 6.61 6.33 -14.02
C SER A 17 7.04 5.34 -12.93
N ALA A 18 8.27 4.81 -13.07
CA ALA A 18 8.83 3.94 -12.03
C ALA A 18 8.91 4.66 -10.69
N GLY A 19 9.19 5.96 -10.70
CA GLY A 19 9.21 6.76 -9.47
C GLY A 19 7.84 6.85 -8.82
N ASP A 20 6.78 6.98 -9.62
CA ASP A 20 5.40 7.03 -9.10
C ASP A 20 5.02 5.69 -8.48
N LEU A 21 5.39 4.57 -9.10
CA LEU A 21 5.13 3.25 -8.54
C LEU A 21 5.86 3.06 -7.21
N LYS A 22 7.08 3.58 -7.11
CA LYS A 22 7.83 3.54 -5.86
C LYS A 22 7.11 4.32 -4.76
N LYS A 23 6.60 5.51 -5.08
CA LYS A 23 5.87 6.33 -4.13
C LYS A 23 4.57 5.66 -3.70
N LEU A 24 3.85 5.05 -4.65
CA LEU A 24 2.65 4.29 -4.33
C LEU A 24 2.96 3.14 -3.38
N GLY A 25 4.02 2.37 -3.66
CA GLY A 25 4.41 1.26 -2.81
C GLY A 25 4.71 1.71 -1.40
N THR A 26 5.45 2.80 -1.24
CA THR A 26 5.76 3.35 0.07
C THR A 26 4.49 3.79 0.80
N ALA A 27 3.58 4.47 0.11
CA ALA A 27 2.33 4.91 0.71
C ALA A 27 1.45 3.74 1.13
N TYR A 28 1.33 2.73 0.27
CA TYR A 28 0.55 1.53 0.59
C TYR A 28 1.14 0.79 1.79
N GLN A 29 2.46 0.65 1.82
CA GLN A 29 3.14 0.00 2.95
C GLN A 29 2.85 0.75 4.25
N TYR A 30 2.97 2.05 4.23
CA TYR A 30 2.72 2.88 5.39
C TYR A 30 1.29 2.70 5.91
N LEU A 31 0.31 2.75 5.00
CA LEU A 31 -1.09 2.59 5.38
C LEU A 31 -1.37 1.20 5.91
N ALA A 32 -0.81 0.16 5.28
CA ALA A 32 -1.00 -1.21 5.75
C ALA A 32 -0.48 -1.38 7.18
N VAL A 33 0.72 -0.88 7.46
CA VAL A 33 1.30 -0.95 8.80
C VAL A 33 0.46 -0.13 9.79
N HIS A 34 0.02 1.04 9.38
CA HIS A 34 -0.82 1.90 10.23
C HIS A 34 -2.09 1.18 10.66
N TYR A 35 -2.77 0.53 9.73
CA TYR A 35 -4.00 -0.20 10.05
C TYR A 35 -3.73 -1.42 10.93
N ILE A 36 -2.59 -2.10 10.75
CA ILE A 36 -2.19 -3.21 11.63
C ILE A 36 -2.00 -2.71 13.06
N GLN A 37 -1.36 -1.56 13.23
CA GLN A 37 -1.12 -0.98 14.54
C GLN A 37 -2.43 -0.56 15.24
N ASN A 38 -3.49 -0.35 14.47
CA ASN A 38 -4.79 0.03 14.98
C ASN A 38 -5.77 -1.15 15.01
N ASP A 39 -5.28 -2.38 14.93
CA ASP A 39 -6.08 -3.61 14.96
C ASP A 39 -7.10 -3.71 13.82
N LYS A 40 -6.84 -3.03 12.71
CA LYS A 40 -7.70 -3.08 11.53
C LYS A 40 -7.08 -3.99 10.48
N VAL A 41 -7.02 -5.29 10.80
CA VAL A 41 -6.36 -6.27 9.95
C VAL A 41 -7.01 -6.37 8.57
N ALA A 42 -8.34 -6.33 8.50
CA ALA A 42 -9.03 -6.42 7.21
C ALA A 42 -8.64 -5.28 6.28
N ASP A 43 -8.61 -4.05 6.81
CA ASP A 43 -8.19 -2.89 6.03
C ASP A 43 -6.71 -2.98 5.65
N ALA A 44 -5.88 -3.42 6.59
CA ALA A 44 -4.45 -3.60 6.33
C ALA A 44 -4.22 -4.59 5.19
N LYS A 45 -4.99 -5.69 5.15
CA LYS A 45 -4.87 -6.66 4.07
C LYS A 45 -5.24 -6.08 2.72
N GLN A 46 -6.25 -5.21 2.66
CA GLN A 46 -6.61 -4.53 1.42
C GLN A 46 -5.45 -3.69 0.89
N TRP A 47 -4.81 -2.91 1.76
CA TRP A 47 -3.66 -2.11 1.36
C TRP A 47 -2.45 -2.97 1.02
N ALA A 48 -2.26 -4.08 1.75
CA ALA A 48 -1.18 -5.02 1.44
C ALA A 48 -1.38 -5.64 0.06
N ALA A 49 -2.61 -5.97 -0.31
CA ALA A 49 -2.90 -6.50 -1.64
C ALA A 49 -2.54 -5.48 -2.72
N LYS A 50 -2.88 -4.21 -2.50
CA LYS A 50 -2.49 -3.14 -3.43
C LYS A 50 -0.97 -2.99 -3.50
N LEU A 51 -0.30 -3.10 -2.36
CA LEU A 51 1.16 -3.03 -2.30
C LEU A 51 1.79 -4.15 -3.13
N LEU A 52 1.25 -5.36 -3.06
CA LEU A 52 1.75 -6.48 -3.83
C LEU A 52 1.56 -6.31 -5.34
N GLU A 53 0.58 -5.50 -5.76
CA GLU A 53 0.42 -5.19 -7.18
C GLU A 53 1.59 -4.37 -7.72
N VAL A 54 2.17 -3.50 -6.90
CA VAL A 54 3.32 -2.67 -7.32
C VAL A 54 4.64 -3.25 -6.85
N ARG A 55 4.64 -4.07 -5.80
CA ARG A 55 5.84 -4.72 -5.26
C ARG A 55 5.54 -6.17 -4.91
N PRO A 56 5.53 -7.07 -5.90
CA PRO A 56 5.17 -8.48 -5.63
C PRO A 56 6.06 -9.19 -4.61
N ASP A 57 7.29 -8.70 -4.44
CA ASP A 57 8.24 -9.32 -3.52
C ASP A 57 8.31 -8.60 -2.16
N ASP A 58 7.37 -7.70 -1.87
CA ASP A 58 7.40 -6.97 -0.62
C ASP A 58 7.07 -7.89 0.56
N GLU A 59 8.01 -8.05 1.47
CA GLU A 59 7.85 -8.95 2.60
C GLU A 59 6.83 -8.44 3.61
N THR A 60 6.75 -7.13 3.82
CA THR A 60 5.77 -6.54 4.73
C THR A 60 4.36 -6.90 4.27
N ALA A 61 4.09 -6.72 2.97
CA ALA A 61 2.78 -7.06 2.42
C ALA A 61 2.48 -8.55 2.55
N LYS A 62 3.48 -9.40 2.29
CA LYS A 62 3.31 -10.85 2.42
C LYS A 62 2.99 -11.23 3.86
N GLN A 63 3.69 -10.64 4.83
CA GLN A 63 3.43 -10.90 6.24
C GLN A 63 2.02 -10.50 6.64
N ILE A 64 1.56 -9.33 6.18
CA ILE A 64 0.21 -8.86 6.47
C ILE A 64 -0.84 -9.79 5.85
N MET A 65 -0.62 -10.23 4.61
CA MET A 65 -1.56 -11.12 3.94
C MET A 65 -1.66 -12.49 4.62
N ASN A 66 -0.62 -12.90 5.37
CA ASN A 66 -0.62 -14.14 6.12
C ASN A 66 -1.26 -14.03 7.50
N LEU A 67 -1.66 -12.86 7.93
CA LEU A 67 -2.36 -12.69 9.21
C LEU A 67 -3.75 -13.29 9.15
N LYS A 68 -4.16 -13.89 10.25
CA LYS A 68 -5.48 -14.51 10.34
C LYS A 68 -6.52 -13.56 10.93
#